data_cff59742879ec953fcc5b9c098d88ed7
#
_entry.id   cff59742879ec953fcc5b9c098d88ed7
#
_cell.length_a   1.000
_cell.length_b   1.000
_cell.length_c   1.000
_cell.angle_alpha   90.00
_cell.angle_beta   90.00
_cell.angle_gamma   90.00
#
_symmetry.space_group_name_H-M   'P 1'
#
loop_
_entity.id
_entity.type
_entity.pdbx_description
1 polymer ?
#
loop_
_entity_poly.entity_id
_entity_poly.type
_entity_poly.pdbx_seq_one_letter_code
_entity_poly.pdbx_strand_id
1 'polypeptide(L)' 'MLNGVISYIGIGSNLGDSLANCKEAVARLSSLPETVLERVSSFYKTEPVTDFPADEAGQEVLKNQSWFTNAVAEIR' A
#
# COMPACT_ATOMS: atom_id res chain seq x y z
N MET A 1 -20.78 -6.06 -12.77
CA MET A 1 -21.04 -5.17 -13.91
C MET A 1 -20.31 -5.68 -15.14
N LEU A 2 -21.01 -5.77 -16.30
CA LEU A 2 -20.48 -6.43 -17.48
C LEU A 2 -19.35 -5.63 -18.17
N ASN A 3 -19.39 -4.31 -18.08
CA ASN A 3 -18.46 -3.43 -18.74
C ASN A 3 -17.77 -2.49 -17.76
N GLY A 4 -17.32 -3.07 -16.66
CA GLY A 4 -16.61 -2.29 -15.65
C GLY A 4 -15.30 -1.72 -16.17
N VAL A 5 -14.89 -0.61 -15.60
CA VAL A 5 -13.62 0.04 -15.90
C VAL A 5 -12.53 -0.61 -15.04
N ILE A 6 -11.43 -0.96 -15.68
CA ILE A 6 -10.26 -1.46 -14.95
C ILE A 6 -9.58 -0.29 -14.26
N SER A 7 -9.31 -0.44 -12.98
CA SER A 7 -8.62 0.57 -12.16
C SER A 7 -7.55 -0.10 -11.33
N TYR A 8 -6.50 0.65 -11.01
CA TYR A 8 -5.40 0.19 -10.18
C TYR A 8 -5.37 1.00 -8.89
N ILE A 9 -5.37 0.30 -7.77
CA ILE A 9 -5.40 0.91 -6.44
C ILE A 9 -4.07 0.65 -5.75
N GLY A 10 -3.37 1.71 -5.40
CA GLY A 10 -2.16 1.61 -4.58
C GLY A 10 -2.54 1.44 -3.11
N ILE A 11 -1.87 0.53 -2.44
CA ILE A 11 -2.11 0.20 -1.04
C ILE A 11 -0.78 0.35 -0.31
N GLY A 12 -0.78 1.08 0.80
CA GLY A 12 0.45 1.24 1.58
C GLY A 12 0.14 1.45 3.05
N SER A 13 1.03 0.94 3.90
CA SER A 13 0.95 1.10 5.34
C SER A 13 2.34 1.02 5.96
N ASN A 14 2.61 1.85 6.97
CA ASN A 14 3.83 1.73 7.77
C ASN A 14 3.55 1.87 9.27
N LEU A 15 2.30 1.77 9.69
CA LEU A 15 1.90 1.84 11.09
C LEU A 15 1.45 0.46 11.56
N GLY A 16 1.87 0.09 12.77
CA GLY A 16 1.50 -1.17 13.39
C GLY A 16 1.94 -2.37 12.53
N ASP A 17 1.07 -3.35 12.38
CA ASP A 17 1.31 -4.49 11.50
C ASP A 17 0.97 -4.11 10.06
N SER A 18 1.94 -3.57 9.35
CA SER A 18 1.73 -3.02 8.01
C SER A 18 1.28 -4.07 7.00
N LEU A 19 1.79 -5.30 7.10
CA LEU A 19 1.37 -6.38 6.22
C LEU A 19 -0.10 -6.76 6.47
N ALA A 20 -0.49 -6.90 7.73
CA ALA A 20 -1.88 -7.20 8.09
C ALA A 20 -2.81 -6.09 7.64
N ASN A 21 -2.39 -4.82 7.78
CA ASN A 21 -3.18 -3.67 7.33
C ASN A 21 -3.40 -3.71 5.81
N CYS A 22 -2.38 -4.05 5.04
CA CYS A 22 -2.49 -4.16 3.59
C CYS A 22 -3.40 -5.33 3.18
N LYS A 23 -3.29 -6.46 3.86
CA LYS A 23 -4.17 -7.61 3.61
C LYS A 23 -5.62 -7.29 3.92
N GLU A 24 -5.86 -6.55 5.00
CA GLU A 24 -7.20 -6.07 5.35
C GLU A 24 -7.77 -5.17 4.26
N ALA A 25 -6.96 -4.25 3.73
CA ALA A 25 -7.39 -3.38 2.64
C ALA A 25 -7.78 -4.18 1.40
N VAL A 26 -7.00 -5.20 1.04
CA VAL A 26 -7.31 -6.09 -0.08
C VAL A 26 -8.64 -6.82 0.16
N ALA A 27 -8.86 -7.32 1.37
CA ALA A 27 -10.10 -8.00 1.73
C ALA A 27 -11.31 -7.06 1.58
N ARG A 28 -11.16 -5.81 1.99
CA ARG A 28 -12.22 -4.81 1.86
C ARG A 28 -12.51 -4.47 0.40
N LEU A 29 -11.48 -4.37 -0.44
CA LEU A 29 -11.66 -4.16 -1.87
C LEU A 29 -12.47 -5.29 -2.51
N SER A 30 -12.19 -6.54 -2.12
CA SER A 30 -12.90 -7.70 -2.65
C SER A 30 -14.37 -7.75 -2.24
N SER A 31 -14.76 -6.99 -1.22
CA SER A 31 -16.12 -6.95 -0.68
C SER A 31 -16.95 -5.77 -1.20
N LEU A 32 -16.34 -4.88 -1.99
CA LEU A 32 -17.06 -3.71 -2.51
C LEU A 32 -18.15 -4.14 -3.49
N PRO A 33 -19.37 -3.53 -3.39
CA PRO A 33 -20.44 -3.82 -4.33
C PRO A 33 -20.04 -3.46 -5.76
N GLU A 34 -20.51 -4.28 -6.72
CA GLU A 34 -20.29 -4.04 -8.15
C GLU A 34 -18.82 -3.91 -8.54
N THR A 35 -17.95 -4.51 -7.74
CA THR A 35 -16.50 -4.45 -7.94
C THR A 35 -15.93 -5.85 -7.92
N VAL A 36 -15.05 -6.15 -8.86
CA VAL A 36 -14.34 -7.43 -8.91
C VAL A 36 -12.86 -7.16 -8.66
N LEU A 37 -12.31 -7.85 -7.67
CA LEU A 37 -10.86 -7.85 -7.45
C LEU A 37 -10.25 -8.83 -8.43
N GLU A 38 -9.56 -8.31 -9.44
CA GLU A 38 -8.99 -9.13 -10.52
C GLU A 38 -7.65 -9.74 -10.13
N ARG A 39 -6.75 -8.90 -9.64
CA ARG A 39 -5.40 -9.32 -9.27
C ARG A 39 -4.84 -8.42 -8.17
N VAL A 40 -3.91 -8.97 -7.41
CA VAL A 40 -3.14 -8.22 -6.42
C VAL A 40 -1.66 -8.52 -6.65
N SER A 41 -0.83 -7.50 -6.61
CA SER A 41 0.61 -7.67 -6.68
C SER A 41 1.15 -8.38 -5.44
N SER A 42 2.41 -8.77 -5.48
CA SER A 42 3.12 -9.13 -4.26
C SER A 42 3.14 -7.95 -3.29
N PHE A 43 3.33 -8.23 -2.01
CA PHE A 43 3.51 -7.19 -1.02
C PHE A 43 4.99 -6.87 -0.93
N TYR A 44 5.33 -5.60 -1.10
CA TYR A 44 6.72 -5.13 -1.13
C TYR A 44 7.04 -4.31 0.10
N LYS A 45 8.21 -4.51 0.67
CA LYS A 45 8.76 -3.63 1.70
C LYS A 45 9.58 -2.54 1.05
N THR A 46 9.30 -1.29 1.41
CA THR A 46 10.03 -0.13 0.89
C THR A 46 10.47 0.79 2.02
N GLU A 47 11.63 1.40 1.84
CA GLU A 47 12.11 2.38 2.80
C GLU A 47 11.27 3.66 2.75
N PRO A 48 11.05 4.32 3.91
CA PRO A 48 10.45 5.64 3.91
C PRO A 48 11.31 6.63 3.12
N VAL A 49 10.64 7.54 2.42
CA VAL A 49 11.31 8.62 1.69
C VAL A 49 10.97 9.93 2.39
N THR A 50 11.94 10.82 2.50
CA THR A 50 11.75 12.13 3.10
C THR A 50 12.34 13.22 2.23
N ASP A 51 11.72 14.40 2.28
CA ASP A 51 12.24 15.60 1.61
C ASP A 51 13.28 16.34 2.45
N PHE A 52 13.56 15.86 3.67
CA PHE A 52 14.61 16.45 4.49
C PHE A 52 15.97 16.23 3.85
N PRO A 53 16.88 17.24 3.95
CA PRO A 53 18.24 17.07 3.46
C PRO A 53 18.90 15.83 4.10
N ALA A 54 19.87 15.25 3.41
CA ALA A 54 20.63 14.10 3.92
C ALA A 54 21.62 14.53 5.02
N ASP A 55 21.16 15.36 5.94
CA ASP A 55 21.88 15.76 7.13
C ASP A 55 21.55 14.83 8.31
N GLU A 56 22.13 15.12 9.45
CA GLU A 56 21.93 14.31 10.65
C GLU A 56 20.46 14.23 11.07
N ALA A 57 19.74 15.35 10.96
CA ALA A 57 18.33 15.41 11.32
C ALA A 57 17.46 14.57 10.37
N GLY A 58 17.73 14.64 9.07
CA GLY A 58 17.01 13.83 8.09
C GLY A 58 17.26 12.35 8.25
N GLN A 59 18.51 11.98 8.55
CA GLN A 59 18.84 10.59 8.83
C GLN A 59 18.18 10.06 10.10
N GLU A 60 18.07 10.90 11.12
CA GLU A 60 17.38 10.54 12.35
C GLU A 60 15.91 10.25 12.11
N VAL A 61 15.23 11.06 11.29
CA VAL A 61 13.84 10.84 10.90
C VAL A 61 13.68 9.50 10.17
N LEU A 62 14.52 9.22 9.18
CA LEU A 62 14.48 7.96 8.44
C LEU A 62 14.74 6.75 9.35
N LYS A 63 15.69 6.88 10.26
CA LYS A 63 16.07 5.83 11.18
C LYS A 63 14.93 5.40 12.10
N ASN A 64 14.06 6.34 12.46
CA ASN A 64 12.99 6.12 13.40
C ASN A 64 11.65 5.77 12.74
N GLN A 65 11.59 5.75 11.40
CA GLN A 65 10.39 5.36 10.67
C GLN A 65 10.39 3.88 10.32
N SER A 66 9.23 3.26 10.49
CA SER A 66 9.03 1.89 10.02
C SER A 66 8.97 1.88 8.49
N TRP A 67 9.44 0.79 7.91
CA TRP A 67 9.32 0.59 6.47
C TRP A 67 7.86 0.40 6.07
N PHE A 68 7.56 0.81 4.86
CA PHE A 68 6.24 0.59 4.28
C PHE A 68 6.09 -0.82 3.75
N THR A 69 4.88 -1.34 3.84
CA THR A 69 4.43 -2.45 3.01
C THR A 69 3.52 -1.87 1.93
N ASN A 70 3.79 -2.21 0.69
CA ASN A 70 3.06 -1.69 -0.46
C ASN A 70 2.57 -2.80 -1.38
N ALA A 71 1.44 -2.56 -2.02
CA ALA A 71 0.91 -3.45 -3.05
C ALA A 71 0.06 -2.64 -4.03
N VAL A 72 -0.27 -3.25 -5.15
CA VAL A 72 -1.20 -2.69 -6.13
C VAL A 72 -2.29 -3.72 -6.40
N ALA A 73 -3.54 -3.29 -6.35
CA ALA A 73 -4.68 -4.13 -6.68
C ALA A 73 -5.28 -3.67 -8.01
N GLU A 74 -5.63 -4.64 -8.87
CA GLU A 74 -6.38 -4.37 -10.08
C GLU A 74 -7.84 -4.73 -9.81
N ILE A 75 -8.73 -3.77 -10.00
CA ILE A 75 -10.17 -3.96 -9.82
C ILE A 75 -10.91 -3.61 -11.11
N ARG A 76 -12.12 -4.10 -11.19
CA ARG A 76 -13.00 -3.80 -12.30
C ARG A 76 -14.40 -3.46 -11.79
#